data_d85161a51b73132e4ce7e20486b718b6
#
_entry.id   d85161a51b73132e4ce7e20486b718b6
#
_cell.length_a   1.000
_cell.length_b   1.000
_cell.length_c   1.000
_cell.angle_alpha   90.00
_cell.angle_beta   90.00
_cell.angle_gamma   90.00
#
_symmetry.space_group_name_H-M   'P 1'
#
loop_
_entity.id
_entity.type
_entity.pdbx_description
1 polymer ?
#
loop_
_entity_poly.entity_id
_entity_poly.type
_entity_poly.pdbx_seq_one_letter_code
_entity_poly.pdbx_strand_id
1 'polypeptide(L)'
;VKRYDCLLFDLDRTLWDVERNQKEALRVLYDRYRLERFCPDFDDCFGYYETSNARLWEEYRDGKVNRETLRNARFEEMLAAIGVHDTELARRLGDDYVRLAPTFTNLIPYAEKVVRELSGRYPLYVVTNGFRETQYIKLKECGLYRYFRGVVCSEEAGANKPSPVIFGYALRAAGVGADEAVMIGDDPQTDILGASNAGIDSVWFNPLGEVREIDATYEVSALPELLGIF
;
A
#
# COMPACT_ATOMS: atom_id res chain seq x y z
N VAL A 1 -20.44 18.21 -13.77
CA VAL A 1 -19.31 17.53 -13.15
C VAL A 1 -19.40 17.79 -11.66
N LYS A 2 -19.39 16.73 -10.83
CA LYS A 2 -19.37 16.87 -9.36
C LYS A 2 -18.05 17.57 -8.97
N ARG A 3 -18.13 18.53 -8.04
CA ARG A 3 -16.94 19.24 -7.56
C ARG A 3 -16.48 18.59 -6.28
N TYR A 4 -15.22 18.14 -6.23
CA TYR A 4 -14.57 17.66 -5.03
C TYR A 4 -13.67 18.76 -4.46
N ASP A 5 -13.54 18.78 -3.13
CA ASP A 5 -12.68 19.71 -2.42
C ASP A 5 -11.46 19.03 -1.81
N CYS A 6 -11.40 17.68 -1.85
CA CYS A 6 -10.28 16.89 -1.37
C CYS A 6 -10.15 15.56 -2.13
N LEU A 7 -8.91 15.12 -2.39
CA LEU A 7 -8.62 13.80 -2.95
C LEU A 7 -7.87 12.96 -1.91
N LEU A 8 -8.40 11.74 -1.66
CA LEU A 8 -7.81 10.75 -0.78
C LEU A 8 -7.15 9.68 -1.65
N PHE A 9 -5.89 9.38 -1.41
CA PHE A 9 -5.13 8.38 -2.17
C PHE A 9 -4.73 7.22 -1.27
N ASP A 10 -4.89 6.01 -1.74
CA ASP A 10 -4.07 4.92 -1.26
C ASP A 10 -2.61 5.09 -1.71
N LEU A 11 -1.67 4.40 -1.08
CA LEU A 11 -0.25 4.50 -1.42
C LEU A 11 0.26 3.24 -2.12
N ASP A 12 0.08 2.09 -1.49
CA ASP A 12 0.67 0.82 -1.91
C ASP A 12 -0.08 0.23 -3.11
N ARG A 13 0.58 -0.01 -4.25
CA ARG A 13 0.01 -0.39 -5.56
C ARG A 13 -0.77 0.70 -6.29
N THR A 14 -1.08 1.79 -5.61
CA THR A 14 -1.74 2.95 -6.26
C THR A 14 -0.72 3.99 -6.72
N LEU A 15 0.23 4.33 -5.88
CA LEU A 15 1.29 5.30 -6.18
C LEU A 15 2.70 4.71 -6.07
N TRP A 16 2.93 3.86 -5.06
CA TRP A 16 4.20 3.19 -4.80
C TRP A 16 4.13 1.75 -5.33
N ASP A 17 5.09 1.36 -6.18
CA ASP A 17 5.15 0.05 -6.84
C ASP A 17 5.63 -1.01 -5.83
N VAL A 18 4.65 -1.63 -5.17
CA VAL A 18 4.89 -2.62 -4.11
C VAL A 18 5.67 -3.81 -4.63
N GLU A 19 5.25 -4.39 -5.74
CA GLU A 19 5.81 -5.62 -6.29
C GLU A 19 7.28 -5.43 -6.62
N ARG A 20 7.58 -4.36 -7.34
CA ARG A 20 8.95 -4.05 -7.75
C ARG A 20 9.83 -3.72 -6.55
N ASN A 21 9.39 -2.87 -5.64
CA ASN A 21 10.17 -2.45 -4.50
C ASN A 21 10.42 -3.61 -3.52
N GLN A 22 9.43 -4.47 -3.29
CA GLN A 22 9.58 -5.67 -2.46
C GLN A 22 10.57 -6.65 -3.08
N LYS A 23 10.47 -6.88 -4.39
CA LYS A 23 11.36 -7.78 -5.12
C LYS A 23 12.81 -7.29 -5.08
N GLU A 24 13.03 -5.99 -5.31
CA GLU A 24 14.35 -5.38 -5.21
C GLU A 24 14.92 -5.44 -3.79
N ALA A 25 14.10 -5.17 -2.77
CA ALA A 25 14.51 -5.28 -1.36
C ALA A 25 14.89 -6.73 -0.98
N LEU A 26 14.07 -7.69 -1.40
CA LEU A 26 14.35 -9.10 -1.12
C LEU A 26 15.61 -9.58 -1.85
N ARG A 27 15.87 -9.10 -3.07
CA ARG A 27 17.12 -9.41 -3.80
C ARG A 27 18.35 -8.97 -3.00
N VAL A 28 18.33 -7.77 -2.43
CA VAL A 28 19.44 -7.29 -1.58
C VAL A 28 19.62 -8.19 -0.34
N LEU A 29 18.53 -8.63 0.28
CA LEU A 29 18.62 -9.54 1.44
C LEU A 29 19.06 -10.94 1.03
N TYR A 30 18.58 -11.45 -0.09
CA TYR A 30 18.99 -12.74 -0.66
C TYR A 30 20.50 -12.82 -0.83
N ASP A 31 21.09 -11.79 -1.45
CA ASP A 31 22.55 -11.70 -1.64
C ASP A 31 23.29 -11.50 -0.31
N ARG A 32 22.82 -10.59 0.56
CA ARG A 32 23.44 -10.27 1.86
C ARG A 32 23.51 -11.50 2.78
N TYR A 33 22.42 -12.26 2.84
CA TYR A 33 22.32 -13.44 3.70
C TYR A 33 22.73 -14.72 3.01
N ARG A 34 23.15 -14.65 1.74
CA ARG A 34 23.61 -15.76 0.92
C ARG A 34 22.60 -16.89 0.85
N LEU A 35 21.33 -16.51 0.60
CA LEU A 35 20.23 -17.44 0.53
C LEU A 35 20.31 -18.37 -0.68
N GLU A 36 21.13 -18.04 -1.69
CA GLU A 36 21.45 -18.90 -2.84
C GLU A 36 21.95 -20.28 -2.43
N ARG A 37 22.50 -20.41 -1.22
CA ARG A 37 22.95 -21.71 -0.67
C ARG A 37 21.81 -22.66 -0.35
N PHE A 38 20.62 -22.12 -0.10
CA PHE A 38 19.43 -22.88 0.28
C PHE A 38 18.39 -22.91 -0.84
N CYS A 39 18.30 -21.85 -1.62
CA CYS A 39 17.40 -21.70 -2.76
C CYS A 39 18.18 -21.01 -3.89
N PRO A 40 18.76 -21.79 -4.86
CA PRO A 40 19.61 -21.24 -5.90
C PRO A 40 18.88 -20.26 -6.84
N ASP A 41 17.58 -20.44 -7.04
CA ASP A 41 16.76 -19.56 -7.84
C ASP A 41 16.12 -18.48 -6.94
N PHE A 42 16.38 -17.22 -7.29
CA PHE A 42 15.81 -16.12 -6.53
C PHE A 42 14.29 -15.99 -6.75
N ASP A 43 13.79 -16.22 -7.95
CA ASP A 43 12.37 -16.06 -8.25
C ASP A 43 11.53 -17.10 -7.51
N ASP A 44 12.05 -18.32 -7.31
CA ASP A 44 11.43 -19.30 -6.41
C ASP A 44 11.41 -18.81 -4.96
N CYS A 45 12.55 -18.30 -4.46
CA CYS A 45 12.65 -17.75 -3.11
C CYS A 45 11.70 -16.56 -2.90
N PHE A 46 11.61 -15.68 -3.89
CA PHE A 46 10.67 -14.56 -3.89
C PHE A 46 9.20 -15.04 -3.89
N GLY A 47 8.86 -16.07 -4.67
CA GLY A 47 7.51 -16.64 -4.72
C GLY A 47 7.06 -17.19 -3.36
N TYR A 48 7.94 -17.87 -2.61
CA TYR A 48 7.62 -18.31 -1.25
C TYR A 48 7.37 -17.12 -0.31
N TYR A 49 8.18 -16.06 -0.42
CA TYR A 49 7.98 -14.85 0.35
C TYR A 49 6.64 -14.18 0.00
N GLU A 50 6.33 -14.00 -1.29
CA GLU A 50 5.07 -13.37 -1.72
C GLU A 50 3.85 -14.11 -1.18
N THR A 51 3.85 -15.43 -1.28
CA THR A 51 2.75 -16.27 -0.80
C THR A 51 2.51 -16.07 0.69
N SER A 52 3.56 -16.15 1.50
CA SER A 52 3.47 -15.94 2.95
C SER A 52 3.07 -14.52 3.29
N ASN A 53 3.65 -13.54 2.61
CA ASN A 53 3.39 -12.12 2.86
C ASN A 53 1.94 -11.73 2.54
N ALA A 54 1.40 -12.19 1.40
CA ALA A 54 0.02 -11.90 1.01
C ALA A 54 -0.98 -12.46 2.03
N ARG A 55 -0.84 -13.73 2.41
CA ARG A 55 -1.69 -14.38 3.42
C ARG A 55 -1.63 -13.68 4.78
N LEU A 56 -0.43 -13.36 5.26
CA LEU A 56 -0.24 -12.73 6.56
C LEU A 56 -0.77 -11.29 6.59
N TRP A 57 -0.73 -10.56 5.48
CA TRP A 57 -1.39 -9.26 5.38
C TRP A 57 -2.92 -9.37 5.44
N GLU A 58 -3.50 -10.42 4.83
CA GLU A 58 -4.94 -10.69 4.95
C GLU A 58 -5.31 -11.00 6.41
N GLU A 59 -4.58 -11.90 7.06
CA GLU A 59 -4.77 -12.24 8.47
C GLU A 59 -4.59 -11.04 9.40
N TYR A 60 -3.65 -10.14 9.09
CA TYR A 60 -3.47 -8.89 9.84
C TYR A 60 -4.69 -7.96 9.70
N ARG A 61 -5.21 -7.79 8.48
CA ARG A 61 -6.43 -7.00 8.24
C ARG A 61 -7.63 -7.55 8.99
N ASP A 62 -7.74 -8.87 9.09
CA ASP A 62 -8.78 -9.58 9.84
C ASP A 62 -8.56 -9.56 11.36
N GLY A 63 -7.46 -9.02 11.84
CA GLY A 63 -7.11 -9.03 13.27
C GLY A 63 -6.68 -10.38 13.83
N LYS A 64 -6.39 -11.37 12.96
CA LYS A 64 -5.96 -12.74 13.35
C LYS A 64 -4.51 -12.78 13.81
N VAL A 65 -3.67 -11.91 13.26
CA VAL A 65 -2.26 -11.78 13.64
C VAL A 65 -1.92 -10.32 13.97
N ASN A 66 -0.91 -10.12 14.81
CA ASN A 66 -0.40 -8.80 15.14
C ASN A 66 0.78 -8.39 14.24
N ARG A 67 1.24 -7.13 14.38
CA ARG A 67 2.36 -6.56 13.61
C ARG A 67 3.65 -7.37 13.74
N GLU A 68 3.96 -7.86 14.93
CA GLU A 68 5.18 -8.64 15.17
C GLU A 68 5.13 -9.99 14.48
N THR A 69 4.00 -10.69 14.56
CA THR A 69 3.76 -11.94 13.84
C THR A 69 3.86 -11.73 12.35
N LEU A 70 3.18 -10.72 11.78
CA LEU A 70 3.28 -10.38 10.36
C LEU A 70 4.74 -10.17 9.93
N ARG A 71 5.53 -9.44 10.73
CA ARG A 71 6.92 -9.13 10.41
C ARG A 71 7.80 -10.39 10.35
N ASN A 72 7.67 -11.29 11.32
CA ASN A 72 8.57 -12.41 11.49
C ASN A 72 8.10 -13.65 10.73
N ALA A 73 6.83 -14.01 10.81
CA ALA A 73 6.29 -15.25 10.26
C ALA A 73 6.47 -15.38 8.73
N ARG A 74 6.38 -14.26 7.99
CA ARG A 74 6.59 -14.30 6.53
C ARG A 74 7.99 -14.80 6.13
N PHE A 75 9.01 -14.51 6.93
CA PHE A 75 10.37 -15.01 6.70
C PHE A 75 10.58 -16.41 7.29
N GLU A 76 9.93 -16.73 8.41
CA GLU A 76 9.95 -18.10 8.96
C GLU A 76 9.35 -19.08 7.97
N GLU A 77 8.21 -18.74 7.37
CA GLU A 77 7.53 -19.58 6.37
C GLU A 77 8.30 -19.66 5.05
N MET A 78 8.84 -18.54 4.57
CA MET A 78 9.70 -18.52 3.38
C MET A 78 10.92 -19.44 3.59
N LEU A 79 11.59 -19.34 4.74
CA LEU A 79 12.75 -20.17 5.06
C LEU A 79 12.36 -21.65 5.20
N ALA A 80 11.24 -21.93 5.86
CA ALA A 80 10.74 -23.31 6.00
C ALA A 80 10.43 -23.94 4.64
N ALA A 81 9.88 -23.20 3.70
CA ALA A 81 9.60 -23.66 2.33
C ALA A 81 10.85 -24.07 1.57
N ILE A 82 12.01 -23.48 1.89
CA ILE A 82 13.31 -23.85 1.31
C ILE A 82 14.12 -24.79 2.24
N GLY A 83 13.47 -25.42 3.24
CA GLY A 83 14.08 -26.39 4.13
C GLY A 83 14.97 -25.83 5.24
N VAL A 84 14.87 -24.52 5.53
CA VAL A 84 15.65 -23.85 6.57
C VAL A 84 14.77 -23.52 7.78
N HIS A 85 15.10 -24.07 8.93
CA HIS A 85 14.40 -23.86 10.20
C HIS A 85 15.30 -23.07 11.18
N ASP A 86 15.50 -21.78 10.87
CA ASP A 86 16.35 -20.86 11.64
C ASP A 86 15.54 -19.61 11.97
N THR A 87 14.99 -19.56 13.18
CA THR A 87 14.16 -18.44 13.67
C THR A 87 14.97 -17.16 13.86
N GLU A 88 16.27 -17.27 14.20
CA GLU A 88 17.11 -16.08 14.32
C GLU A 88 17.44 -15.48 12.95
N LEU A 89 17.67 -16.30 11.94
CA LEU A 89 17.81 -15.83 10.56
C LEU A 89 16.52 -15.16 10.08
N ALA A 90 15.35 -15.77 10.33
CA ALA A 90 14.06 -15.19 9.98
C ALA A 90 13.84 -13.81 10.65
N ARG A 91 14.15 -13.71 11.94
CA ARG A 91 14.04 -12.44 12.68
C ARG A 91 14.95 -11.36 12.07
N ARG A 92 16.20 -11.69 11.77
CA ARG A 92 17.17 -10.76 11.15
C ARG A 92 16.72 -10.31 9.76
N LEU A 93 16.20 -11.22 8.95
CA LEU A 93 15.61 -10.90 7.64
C LEU A 93 14.43 -9.95 7.81
N GLY A 94 13.53 -10.22 8.77
CA GLY A 94 12.40 -9.36 9.08
C GLY A 94 12.83 -7.95 9.52
N ASP A 95 13.81 -7.86 10.41
CA ASP A 95 14.34 -6.59 10.91
C ASP A 95 15.02 -5.77 9.80
N ASP A 96 15.81 -6.40 8.95
CA ASP A 96 16.48 -5.73 7.84
C ASP A 96 15.48 -5.35 6.74
N TYR A 97 14.49 -6.20 6.47
CA TYR A 97 13.46 -5.93 5.46
C TYR A 97 12.63 -4.68 5.80
N VAL A 98 12.15 -4.54 7.04
CA VAL A 98 11.33 -3.37 7.40
C VAL A 98 12.11 -2.06 7.38
N ARG A 99 13.45 -2.13 7.51
CA ARG A 99 14.34 -0.98 7.35
C ARG A 99 14.65 -0.67 5.90
N LEU A 100 14.81 -1.71 5.07
CA LEU A 100 15.29 -1.59 3.70
C LEU A 100 14.15 -1.33 2.71
N ALA A 101 13.09 -2.14 2.73
CA ALA A 101 12.05 -2.10 1.71
C ALA A 101 11.42 -0.70 1.51
N PRO A 102 11.12 0.08 2.56
CA PRO A 102 10.52 1.40 2.36
C PRO A 102 11.47 2.45 1.78
N THR A 103 12.76 2.16 1.64
CA THR A 103 13.74 3.08 1.04
C THR A 103 13.82 2.98 -0.48
N PHE A 104 13.18 1.97 -1.08
CA PHE A 104 13.07 1.86 -2.53
C PHE A 104 12.03 2.84 -3.07
N THR A 105 12.29 3.39 -4.26
CA THR A 105 11.59 4.58 -4.75
C THR A 105 10.85 4.35 -6.07
N ASN A 106 10.67 3.10 -6.49
CA ASN A 106 9.91 2.81 -7.70
C ASN A 106 8.45 3.21 -7.49
N LEU A 107 7.93 3.99 -8.40
CA LEU A 107 6.55 4.47 -8.41
C LEU A 107 5.75 3.79 -9.52
N ILE A 108 4.45 3.70 -9.33
CA ILE A 108 3.51 3.41 -10.41
C ILE A 108 3.71 4.43 -11.52
N PRO A 109 3.65 4.04 -12.81
CA PRO A 109 3.89 4.94 -13.93
C PRO A 109 3.09 6.23 -13.82
N TYR A 110 3.77 7.36 -13.97
CA TYR A 110 3.23 8.73 -13.91
C TYR A 110 2.76 9.20 -12.52
N ALA A 111 2.89 8.44 -11.44
CA ALA A 111 2.40 8.80 -10.11
C ALA A 111 2.88 10.19 -9.66
N GLU A 112 4.19 10.47 -9.73
CA GLU A 112 4.72 11.79 -9.34
C GLU A 112 4.12 12.93 -10.18
N LYS A 113 4.04 12.75 -11.50
CA LYS A 113 3.49 13.77 -12.39
C LYS A 113 2.04 14.09 -12.03
N VAL A 114 1.21 13.06 -11.88
CA VAL A 114 -0.23 13.20 -11.60
C VAL A 114 -0.46 13.83 -10.22
N VAL A 115 0.21 13.31 -9.18
CA VAL A 115 0.11 13.86 -7.82
C VAL A 115 0.55 15.31 -7.77
N ARG A 116 1.65 15.68 -8.44
CA ARG A 116 2.11 17.05 -8.54
C ARG A 116 1.07 17.98 -9.19
N GLU A 117 0.48 17.59 -10.30
CA GLU A 117 -0.52 18.38 -11.01
C GLU A 117 -1.81 18.52 -10.18
N LEU A 118 -2.28 17.44 -9.56
CA LEU A 118 -3.48 17.48 -8.72
C LEU A 118 -3.26 18.27 -7.43
N SER A 119 -2.07 18.22 -6.82
CA SER A 119 -1.75 18.98 -5.61
C SER A 119 -1.80 20.49 -5.78
N GLY A 120 -1.67 20.97 -7.02
CA GLY A 120 -1.85 22.39 -7.38
C GLY A 120 -3.32 22.83 -7.41
N ARG A 121 -4.27 21.89 -7.42
CA ARG A 121 -5.71 22.15 -7.55
C ARG A 121 -6.51 21.69 -6.33
N TYR A 122 -6.06 20.63 -5.66
CA TYR A 122 -6.75 19.96 -4.57
C TYR A 122 -5.83 19.73 -3.38
N PRO A 123 -6.30 19.79 -2.13
CA PRO A 123 -5.68 19.17 -0.98
C PRO A 123 -5.64 17.64 -1.19
N LEU A 124 -4.45 17.04 -1.07
CA LEU A 124 -4.27 15.60 -1.20
C LEU A 124 -3.96 15.00 0.17
N TYR A 125 -4.57 13.85 0.47
CA TYR A 125 -4.29 13.06 1.67
C TYR A 125 -4.00 11.60 1.29
N VAL A 126 -3.10 10.97 2.00
CA VAL A 126 -2.91 9.52 1.93
C VAL A 126 -3.78 8.84 2.98
N VAL A 127 -4.46 7.74 2.60
CA VAL A 127 -5.24 6.88 3.51
C VAL A 127 -4.80 5.44 3.31
N THR A 128 -4.10 4.86 4.29
CA THR A 128 -3.40 3.58 4.11
C THR A 128 -3.55 2.64 5.30
N ASN A 129 -3.57 1.32 5.02
CA ASN A 129 -3.48 0.25 6.03
C ASN A 129 -2.03 -0.08 6.43
N GLY A 130 -1.05 0.55 5.78
CA GLY A 130 0.36 0.36 6.09
C GLY A 130 0.78 1.02 7.40
N PHE A 131 1.87 0.52 8.00
CA PHE A 131 2.41 1.05 9.24
C PHE A 131 2.95 2.46 9.09
N ARG A 132 2.60 3.33 10.01
CA ARG A 132 2.90 4.76 9.97
C ARG A 132 4.36 5.05 9.61
N GLU A 133 5.29 4.48 10.36
CA GLU A 133 6.73 4.71 10.15
C GLU A 133 7.17 4.35 8.71
N THR A 134 6.70 3.19 8.23
CA THR A 134 7.01 2.68 6.88
C THR A 134 6.45 3.61 5.80
N GLN A 135 5.20 4.05 5.93
CA GLN A 135 4.55 4.90 4.93
C GLN A 135 5.21 6.28 4.82
N TYR A 136 5.62 6.86 5.98
CA TYR A 136 6.35 8.13 5.97
C TYR A 136 7.75 8.00 5.33
N ILE A 137 8.46 6.88 5.53
CA ILE A 137 9.75 6.63 4.85
C ILE A 137 9.51 6.53 3.34
N LYS A 138 8.57 5.69 2.88
CA LYS A 138 8.23 5.55 1.46
C LYS A 138 7.97 6.91 0.80
N LEU A 139 7.04 7.68 1.38
CA LEU A 139 6.66 8.99 0.83
C LEU A 139 7.81 9.99 0.77
N LYS A 140 8.69 9.99 1.76
CA LYS A 140 9.86 10.89 1.81
C LYS A 140 10.91 10.48 0.80
N GLU A 141 11.29 9.20 0.78
CA GLU A 141 12.32 8.68 -0.10
C GLU A 141 11.94 8.81 -1.58
N CYS A 142 10.67 8.53 -1.94
CA CYS A 142 10.19 8.71 -3.32
C CYS A 142 9.80 10.17 -3.67
N GLY A 143 9.96 11.11 -2.74
CA GLY A 143 9.72 12.54 -2.97
C GLY A 143 8.25 12.96 -3.04
N LEU A 144 7.29 12.06 -2.79
CA LEU A 144 5.85 12.38 -2.86
C LEU A 144 5.34 13.12 -1.63
N TYR A 145 5.99 13.00 -0.48
CA TYR A 145 5.52 13.57 0.79
C TYR A 145 5.12 15.05 0.69
N ARG A 146 5.87 15.84 -0.07
CA ARG A 146 5.67 17.30 -0.24
C ARG A 146 4.33 17.68 -0.89
N TYR A 147 3.68 16.75 -1.57
CA TYR A 147 2.42 16.99 -2.28
C TYR A 147 1.19 16.72 -1.42
N PHE A 148 1.35 16.01 -0.30
CA PHE A 148 0.25 15.63 0.58
C PHE A 148 0.14 16.58 1.77
N ARG A 149 -1.09 16.95 2.13
CA ARG A 149 -1.40 17.74 3.34
C ARG A 149 -1.36 16.88 4.60
N GLY A 150 -1.62 15.59 4.48
CA GLY A 150 -1.61 14.65 5.59
C GLY A 150 -1.54 13.20 5.13
N VAL A 151 -1.17 12.34 6.07
CA VAL A 151 -1.12 10.88 5.91
C VAL A 151 -1.93 10.28 7.05
N VAL A 152 -2.97 9.54 6.71
CA VAL A 152 -3.83 8.84 7.66
C VAL A 152 -3.52 7.35 7.58
N CYS A 153 -2.91 6.84 8.64
CA CYS A 153 -2.62 5.41 8.79
C CYS A 153 -3.66 4.75 9.69
N SER A 154 -3.93 3.48 9.45
CA SER A 154 -4.89 2.70 10.25
C SER A 154 -4.56 2.68 11.74
N GLU A 155 -3.27 2.72 12.11
CA GLU A 155 -2.81 2.79 13.50
C GLU A 155 -3.30 4.08 14.20
N GLU A 156 -3.31 5.23 13.50
CA GLU A 156 -3.77 6.51 14.05
C GLU A 156 -5.30 6.60 14.10
N ALA A 157 -5.97 6.01 13.11
CA ALA A 157 -7.43 5.99 13.05
C ALA A 157 -8.06 4.95 13.98
N GLY A 158 -7.29 3.94 14.42
CA GLY A 158 -7.77 2.82 15.23
C GLY A 158 -8.57 1.78 14.43
N ALA A 159 -8.54 1.83 13.10
CA ALA A 159 -9.25 0.90 12.23
C ALA A 159 -8.62 0.83 10.84
N ASN A 160 -8.62 -0.36 10.25
CA ASN A 160 -8.19 -0.59 8.87
C ASN A 160 -9.30 -0.26 7.87
N LYS A 161 -8.95 0.13 6.64
CA LYS A 161 -9.85 0.04 5.49
C LYS A 161 -10.29 -1.43 5.34
N PRO A 162 -11.57 -1.73 5.08
CA PRO A 162 -12.68 -0.87 4.63
C PRO A 162 -13.56 -0.27 5.73
N SER A 163 -13.10 -0.21 6.98
CA SER A 163 -13.88 0.41 8.05
C SER A 163 -14.15 1.89 7.75
N PRO A 164 -15.39 2.40 7.89
CA PRO A 164 -15.69 3.81 7.71
C PRO A 164 -14.99 4.71 8.74
N VAL A 165 -14.44 4.16 9.81
CA VAL A 165 -13.74 4.90 10.87
C VAL A 165 -12.49 5.61 10.33
N ILE A 166 -11.65 4.93 9.51
CA ILE A 166 -10.44 5.52 8.95
C ILE A 166 -10.78 6.63 7.95
N PHE A 167 -11.83 6.45 7.15
CA PHE A 167 -12.30 7.48 6.22
C PHE A 167 -12.88 8.68 6.96
N GLY A 168 -13.68 8.48 8.00
CA GLY A 168 -14.16 9.55 8.86
C GLY A 168 -13.02 10.32 9.55
N TYR A 169 -11.92 9.63 9.89
CA TYR A 169 -10.71 10.29 10.39
C TYR A 169 -10.07 11.16 9.31
N ALA A 170 -9.95 10.65 8.07
CA ALA A 170 -9.39 11.40 6.94
C ALA A 170 -10.22 12.64 6.57
N LEU A 171 -11.56 12.50 6.53
CA LEU A 171 -12.47 13.63 6.27
C LEU A 171 -12.34 14.73 7.32
N ARG A 172 -12.26 14.36 8.61
CA ARG A 172 -12.03 15.33 9.69
C ARG A 172 -10.68 16.02 9.57
N ALA A 173 -9.62 15.28 9.21
CA ALA A 173 -8.29 15.84 9.00
C ALA A 173 -8.24 16.79 7.79
N ALA A 174 -9.04 16.51 6.77
CA ALA A 174 -9.16 17.34 5.58
C ALA A 174 -10.12 18.53 5.80
N GLY A 175 -11.03 18.46 6.78
CA GLY A 175 -12.05 19.49 7.03
C GLY A 175 -13.17 19.52 6.01
N VAL A 176 -13.53 18.36 5.41
CA VAL A 176 -14.52 18.23 4.34
C VAL A 176 -15.59 17.18 4.69
N GLY A 177 -16.73 17.27 4.02
CA GLY A 177 -17.78 16.26 4.04
C GLY A 177 -17.48 15.08 3.11
N ALA A 178 -18.24 13.98 3.27
CA ALA A 178 -18.08 12.79 2.43
C ALA A 178 -18.38 13.06 0.95
N ASP A 179 -19.35 13.90 0.66
CA ASP A 179 -19.75 14.30 -0.69
C ASP A 179 -18.77 15.27 -1.37
N GLU A 180 -17.81 15.82 -0.61
CA GLU A 180 -16.75 16.72 -1.08
C GLU A 180 -15.41 15.99 -1.31
N ALA A 181 -15.33 14.70 -0.96
CA ALA A 181 -14.13 13.90 -1.09
C ALA A 181 -14.29 12.74 -2.10
N VAL A 182 -13.16 12.27 -2.61
CA VAL A 182 -13.11 11.06 -3.43
C VAL A 182 -11.91 10.22 -3.02
N MET A 183 -12.08 8.89 -2.91
CA MET A 183 -11.01 7.92 -2.65
C MET A 183 -10.50 7.34 -3.95
N ILE A 184 -9.18 7.34 -4.14
CA ILE A 184 -8.47 6.76 -5.29
C ILE A 184 -7.61 5.62 -4.77
N GLY A 185 -7.85 4.40 -5.25
CA GLY A 185 -7.11 3.22 -4.81
C GLY A 185 -7.28 2.02 -5.75
N ASP A 186 -6.40 1.02 -5.58
CA ASP A 186 -6.36 -0.18 -6.41
C ASP A 186 -7.16 -1.36 -5.84
N ASP A 187 -7.37 -1.40 -4.52
CA ASP A 187 -8.00 -2.55 -3.86
C ASP A 187 -9.53 -2.37 -3.71
N PRO A 188 -10.34 -3.16 -4.46
CA PRO A 188 -11.79 -3.11 -4.38
C PRO A 188 -12.34 -3.38 -2.98
N GLN A 189 -11.69 -4.24 -2.20
CA GLN A 189 -12.19 -4.68 -0.90
C GLN A 189 -11.87 -3.70 0.23
N THR A 190 -10.84 -2.91 0.07
CA THR A 190 -10.40 -1.95 1.10
C THR A 190 -10.69 -0.51 0.72
N ASP A 191 -10.35 -0.10 -0.50
CA ASP A 191 -10.47 1.29 -0.93
C ASP A 191 -11.90 1.62 -1.40
N ILE A 192 -12.40 0.83 -2.35
CA ILE A 192 -13.67 1.13 -3.00
C ILE A 192 -14.84 0.79 -2.07
N LEU A 193 -14.86 -0.43 -1.51
CA LEU A 193 -15.84 -0.81 -0.50
C LEU A 193 -15.79 0.11 0.71
N GLY A 194 -14.59 0.50 1.16
CA GLY A 194 -14.42 1.39 2.30
C GLY A 194 -14.94 2.81 2.02
N ALA A 195 -14.69 3.34 0.84
CA ALA A 195 -15.25 4.62 0.40
C ALA A 195 -16.78 4.56 0.36
N SER A 196 -17.36 3.51 -0.24
CA SER A 196 -18.81 3.27 -0.27
C SER A 196 -19.41 3.22 1.14
N ASN A 197 -18.77 2.46 2.07
CA ASN A 197 -19.20 2.37 3.47
C ASN A 197 -19.17 3.72 4.20
N ALA A 198 -18.34 4.65 3.74
CA ALA A 198 -18.22 6.00 4.30
C ALA A 198 -19.03 7.07 3.54
N GLY A 199 -19.74 6.69 2.49
CA GLY A 199 -20.51 7.60 1.62
C GLY A 199 -19.62 8.52 0.77
N ILE A 200 -18.39 8.10 0.47
CA ILE A 200 -17.39 8.82 -0.33
C ILE A 200 -17.39 8.24 -1.74
N ASP A 201 -17.35 9.08 -2.76
CA ASP A 201 -17.14 8.64 -4.14
C ASP A 201 -15.76 7.98 -4.28
N SER A 202 -15.61 7.10 -5.26
CA SER A 202 -14.36 6.38 -5.46
C SER A 202 -13.91 6.33 -6.92
N VAL A 203 -12.59 6.25 -7.09
CA VAL A 203 -11.94 5.89 -8.35
C VAL A 203 -11.21 4.57 -8.15
N TRP A 204 -11.63 3.55 -8.86
CA TRP A 204 -10.90 2.30 -8.90
C TRP A 204 -9.75 2.39 -9.91
N PHE A 205 -8.52 2.32 -9.41
CA PHE A 205 -7.33 2.20 -10.23
C PHE A 205 -7.13 0.72 -10.59
N ASN A 206 -7.45 0.35 -11.83
CA ASN A 206 -7.46 -1.02 -12.34
C ASN A 206 -6.48 -1.19 -13.53
N PRO A 207 -5.15 -1.15 -13.30
CA PRO A 207 -4.17 -1.24 -14.38
C PRO A 207 -4.14 -2.61 -15.06
N LEU A 208 -4.66 -3.65 -14.41
CA LEU A 208 -4.68 -5.01 -14.96
C LEU A 208 -5.93 -5.31 -15.78
N GLY A 209 -6.93 -4.41 -15.80
CA GLY A 209 -8.19 -4.61 -16.50
C GLY A 209 -9.02 -5.77 -15.92
N GLU A 210 -8.98 -5.95 -14.59
CA GLU A 210 -9.77 -6.98 -13.92
C GLU A 210 -11.27 -6.73 -14.13
N VAL A 211 -11.99 -7.79 -14.47
CA VAL A 211 -13.45 -7.72 -14.63
C VAL A 211 -14.09 -8.14 -13.31
N ARG A 212 -14.60 -7.16 -12.56
CA ARG A 212 -15.34 -7.37 -11.30
C ARG A 212 -16.57 -6.48 -11.27
N GLU A 213 -17.64 -6.97 -10.65
CA GLU A 213 -18.77 -6.10 -10.28
C GLU A 213 -18.37 -5.26 -9.05
N ILE A 214 -18.03 -4.01 -9.31
CA ILE A 214 -17.57 -3.06 -8.30
C ILE A 214 -18.36 -1.77 -8.43
N ASP A 215 -18.89 -1.28 -7.33
CA ASP A 215 -19.62 -0.01 -7.25
C ASP A 215 -18.64 1.15 -7.05
N ALA A 216 -17.78 1.39 -8.06
CA ALA A 216 -16.91 2.55 -8.10
C ALA A 216 -17.56 3.68 -8.90
N THR A 217 -17.39 4.92 -8.45
CA THR A 217 -17.91 6.10 -9.19
C THR A 217 -17.20 6.27 -10.53
N TYR A 218 -15.89 5.97 -10.55
CA TYR A 218 -15.06 5.98 -11.75
C TYR A 218 -14.10 4.79 -11.73
N GLU A 219 -13.65 4.39 -12.92
CA GLU A 219 -12.59 3.41 -13.12
C GLU A 219 -11.56 3.99 -14.07
N VAL A 220 -10.26 3.79 -13.75
CA VAL A 220 -9.14 4.20 -14.60
C VAL A 220 -8.11 3.08 -14.69
N SER A 221 -7.53 2.90 -15.86
CA SER A 221 -6.46 1.92 -16.09
C SER A 221 -5.06 2.51 -15.96
N ALA A 222 -4.96 3.85 -16.03
CA ALA A 222 -3.70 4.55 -15.88
C ALA A 222 -3.89 5.86 -15.08
N LEU A 223 -2.94 6.18 -14.21
CA LEU A 223 -3.02 7.39 -13.37
C LEU A 223 -3.22 8.70 -14.13
N PRO A 224 -2.65 8.92 -15.34
CA PRO A 224 -2.92 10.15 -16.12
C PRO A 224 -4.40 10.43 -16.43
N GLU A 225 -5.25 9.39 -16.45
CA GLU A 225 -6.69 9.55 -16.69
C GLU A 225 -7.38 10.36 -15.59
N LEU A 226 -6.82 10.36 -14.37
CA LEU A 226 -7.28 11.19 -13.25
C LEU A 226 -7.30 12.68 -13.60
N LEU A 227 -6.36 13.15 -14.45
CA LEU A 227 -6.29 14.54 -14.87
C LEU A 227 -7.47 14.96 -15.78
N GLY A 228 -8.19 14.00 -16.34
CA GLY A 228 -9.41 14.23 -17.12
C GLY A 228 -10.68 14.18 -16.27
N ILE A 229 -10.61 13.62 -15.06
CA ILE A 229 -11.72 13.55 -14.10
C ILE A 229 -11.70 14.80 -13.21
N PHE A 230 -10.52 15.20 -12.78
CA PHE A 230 -10.22 16.29 -11.85
C PHE A 230 -9.42 17.40 -12.56
#